data_5a885e84c174849c547bee6d90129706
#
_entry.id   5a885e84c174849c547bee6d90129706
#
_cell.length_a   1.000
_cell.length_b   1.000
_cell.length_c   1.000
_cell.angle_alpha   90.00
_cell.angle_beta   90.00
_cell.angle_gamma   90.00
#
_symmetry.space_group_name_H-M   'P 1'
#
loop_
_entity.id
_entity.type
_entity.pdbx_description
1 polymer ?
#
loop_
_entity_poly.entity_id
_entity_poly.type
_entity_poly.pdbx_seq_one_letter_code
_entity_poly.pdbx_strand_id
1 'polypeptide(L)'
;MTTLLALFRRPPGGDEELATFLRRYHAEHLPLVAGTPGLRATRAQQVAEALGGETDLVLITAMDFDHRAALDVGLASDALRPAGPRPRRLPPG
;
A
#
# COMPACT_ATOMS: atom_id res chain seq x y z
N MET A 1 9.74 -0.85 16.68
CA MET A 1 9.42 -1.08 15.26
C MET A 1 8.19 -0.30 14.89
N THR A 2 8.21 0.33 13.75
CA THR A 2 7.10 1.15 13.26
C THR A 2 6.55 0.54 11.98
N THR A 3 5.25 0.40 11.89
CA THR A 3 4.60 -0.20 10.73
C THR A 3 3.72 0.83 10.03
N LEU A 4 3.87 0.91 8.72
CA LEU A 4 3.00 1.69 7.86
C LEU A 4 2.03 0.74 7.20
N LEU A 5 0.75 1.06 7.22
CA LEU A 5 -0.24 0.26 6.51
C LEU A 5 -0.78 1.04 5.33
N ALA A 6 -0.76 0.42 4.18
CA ALA A 6 -1.40 0.95 2.99
C ALA A 6 -2.68 0.16 2.79
N LEU A 7 -3.80 0.85 2.78
CA LEU A 7 -5.12 0.21 2.70
C LEU A 7 -5.73 0.52 1.34
N PHE A 8 -6.11 -0.52 0.63
CA PHE A 8 -6.63 -0.34 -0.72
C PHE A 8 -8.08 -0.78 -0.78
N ARG A 9 -8.93 0.10 -1.26
CA ARG A 9 -10.35 -0.18 -1.40
C ARG A 9 -10.62 -0.83 -2.75
N ARG A 10 -11.76 -1.48 -2.84
CA ARG A 10 -12.14 -2.14 -4.08
C ARG A 10 -12.26 -1.11 -5.19
N PRO A 11 -11.60 -1.33 -6.34
CA PRO A 11 -11.74 -0.40 -7.46
C PRO A 11 -13.13 -0.46 -8.05
N PRO A 12 -13.57 0.60 -8.71
CA PRO A 12 -14.87 0.56 -9.37
C PRO A 12 -14.88 -0.51 -10.46
N GLY A 13 -16.01 -1.07 -10.73
CA GLY A 13 -16.16 -2.12 -11.71
C GLY A 13 -16.48 -3.43 -11.05
N GLY A 14 -16.31 -4.51 -11.74
CA GLY A 14 -16.66 -5.82 -11.24
C GLY A 14 -15.47 -6.64 -10.81
N ASP A 15 -15.68 -7.94 -10.75
CA ASP A 15 -14.63 -8.86 -10.30
C ASP A 15 -13.44 -8.86 -11.24
N GLU A 16 -13.66 -8.58 -12.52
CA GLU A 16 -12.58 -8.56 -13.47
C GLU A 16 -11.65 -7.39 -13.20
N GLU A 17 -12.19 -6.25 -12.88
CA GLU A 17 -11.39 -5.08 -12.53
C GLU A 17 -10.63 -5.31 -11.25
N LEU A 18 -11.24 -5.99 -10.28
CA LEU A 18 -10.55 -6.31 -9.04
C LEU A 18 -9.38 -7.25 -9.32
N ALA A 19 -9.59 -8.27 -10.13
CA ALA A 19 -8.53 -9.22 -10.46
C ALA A 19 -7.38 -8.52 -11.18
N THR A 20 -7.70 -7.60 -12.09
CA THR A 20 -6.69 -6.83 -12.79
C THR A 20 -5.88 -5.96 -11.82
N PHE A 21 -6.57 -5.30 -10.89
CA PHE A 21 -5.91 -4.47 -9.89
C PHE A 21 -4.93 -5.31 -9.07
N LEU A 22 -5.37 -6.45 -8.57
CA LEU A 22 -4.52 -7.28 -7.72
C LEU A 22 -3.31 -7.81 -8.49
N ARG A 23 -3.52 -8.21 -9.76
CA ARG A 23 -2.42 -8.71 -10.56
C ARG A 23 -1.39 -7.62 -10.82
N ARG A 24 -1.83 -6.43 -11.16
CA ARG A 24 -0.93 -5.33 -11.43
C ARG A 24 -0.22 -4.88 -10.16
N TYR A 25 -0.92 -4.92 -9.04
CA TYR A 25 -0.30 -4.55 -7.78
C TYR A 25 0.90 -5.46 -7.49
N HIS A 26 0.72 -6.77 -7.62
CA HIS A 26 1.79 -7.70 -7.36
C HIS A 26 2.92 -7.59 -8.38
N ALA A 27 2.59 -7.35 -9.63
CA ALA A 27 3.60 -7.34 -10.69
C ALA A 27 4.36 -6.02 -10.76
N GLU A 28 3.70 -4.91 -10.49
CA GLU A 28 4.28 -3.59 -10.75
C GLU A 28 4.52 -2.77 -9.49
N HIS A 29 3.63 -2.87 -8.53
CA HIS A 29 3.67 -2.00 -7.36
C HIS A 29 4.58 -2.56 -6.27
N LEU A 30 4.42 -3.82 -5.93
CA LEU A 30 5.23 -4.41 -4.87
C LEU A 30 6.72 -4.34 -5.12
N PRO A 31 7.21 -4.57 -6.35
CA PRO A 31 8.65 -4.43 -6.58
C PRO A 31 9.16 -3.02 -6.30
N LEU A 32 8.34 -2.00 -6.56
CA LEU A 32 8.74 -0.63 -6.25
C LEU A 32 8.79 -0.41 -4.76
N VAL A 33 7.81 -0.93 -4.03
CA VAL A 33 7.77 -0.80 -2.58
C VAL A 33 8.97 -1.50 -1.95
N ALA A 34 9.36 -2.64 -2.49
CA ALA A 34 10.47 -3.40 -1.95
C ALA A 34 11.80 -2.63 -1.99
N GLY A 35 11.90 -1.62 -2.86
CA GLY A 35 13.09 -0.79 -2.94
C GLY A 35 13.10 0.39 -1.98
N THR A 36 12.14 0.49 -1.06
CA THR A 36 12.08 1.62 -0.15
C THR A 36 13.24 1.61 0.82
N PRO A 37 13.97 2.72 0.95
CA PRO A 37 15.08 2.78 1.90
C PRO A 37 14.59 2.54 3.31
N GLY A 38 15.33 1.73 4.04
CA GLY A 38 15.02 1.47 5.45
C GLY A 38 13.92 0.47 5.69
N LEU A 39 13.31 -0.06 4.63
CA LEU A 39 12.26 -1.05 4.78
C LEU A 39 12.85 -2.36 5.30
N ARG A 40 12.29 -2.89 6.37
CA ARG A 40 12.78 -4.13 6.96
C ARG A 40 11.99 -5.33 6.45
N ALA A 41 10.70 -5.17 6.28
CA ALA A 41 9.85 -6.25 5.80
C ALA A 41 8.58 -5.66 5.22
N THR A 42 7.98 -6.37 4.29
CA THR A 42 6.72 -5.96 3.73
C THR A 42 5.86 -7.19 3.49
N ARG A 43 4.57 -7.04 3.70
CA ARG A 43 3.60 -8.11 3.45
C ARG A 43 2.38 -7.51 2.79
N ALA A 44 1.87 -8.17 1.78
CA ALA A 44 0.62 -7.77 1.15
C ALA A 44 -0.39 -8.88 1.39
N GLN A 45 -1.55 -8.52 1.90
CA GLN A 45 -2.56 -9.51 2.24
C GLN A 45 -3.90 -9.10 1.66
N GLN A 46 -4.57 -10.04 1.03
CA GLN A 46 -5.91 -9.79 0.54
C GLN A 46 -6.89 -9.90 1.69
N VAL A 47 -7.89 -9.05 1.68
CA VAL A 47 -8.92 -9.05 2.71
C VAL A 47 -10.06 -9.93 2.25
N ALA A 48 -10.32 -11.00 2.98
CA ALA A 48 -11.42 -11.91 2.65
C ALA A 48 -12.73 -11.38 3.23
N GLU A 49 -12.71 -10.98 4.48
CA GLU A 49 -13.90 -10.40 5.10
C GLU A 49 -13.50 -9.71 6.39
N ALA A 50 -14.36 -8.89 6.92
CA ALA A 50 -14.11 -8.18 8.16
C ALA A 50 -15.11 -8.64 9.20
N LEU A 51 -14.63 -8.83 10.43
CA LEU A 51 -15.52 -9.14 11.54
C LEU A 51 -16.12 -7.83 12.05
N GLY A 52 -17.36 -7.88 12.39
CA GLY A 52 -18.00 -6.71 12.98
C GLY A 52 -18.59 -5.74 12.00
N GLY A 53 -18.56 -6.05 10.72
CA GLY A 53 -19.16 -5.15 9.73
C GLY A 53 -18.67 -5.43 8.35
N GLU A 54 -19.14 -4.62 7.43
CA GLU A 54 -18.73 -4.74 6.03
C GLU A 54 -17.55 -3.86 5.75
N THR A 55 -16.79 -4.19 4.74
CA THR A 55 -15.67 -3.37 4.33
C THR A 55 -15.51 -3.46 2.83
N ASP A 56 -15.04 -2.38 2.22
CA ASP A 56 -14.67 -2.38 0.81
C ASP A 56 -13.15 -2.49 0.65
N LEU A 57 -12.43 -2.73 1.73
CA LEU A 57 -11.00 -2.95 1.62
C LEU A 57 -10.75 -4.31 1.00
N VAL A 58 -9.83 -4.37 0.04
CA VAL A 58 -9.50 -5.61 -0.64
C VAL A 58 -8.07 -6.03 -0.43
N LEU A 59 -7.20 -5.10 -0.04
CA LEU A 59 -5.78 -5.38 0.09
C LEU A 59 -5.18 -4.50 1.17
N ILE A 60 -4.31 -5.07 1.98
CA ILE A 60 -3.56 -4.32 2.99
C ILE A 60 -2.10 -4.68 2.80
N THR A 61 -1.25 -3.66 2.67
CA THR A 61 0.19 -3.87 2.63
C THR A 61 0.79 -3.29 3.89
N ALA A 62 1.51 -4.11 4.62
CA ALA A 62 2.20 -3.69 5.84
C ALA A 62 3.68 -3.52 5.52
N MET A 63 4.26 -2.42 5.95
CA MET A 63 5.67 -2.12 5.71
C MET A 63 6.31 -1.78 7.05
N ASP A 64 7.30 -2.56 7.46
CA ASP A 64 7.93 -2.41 8.77
C ASP A 64 9.25 -1.66 8.66
N PHE A 65 9.43 -0.69 9.54
CA PHE A 65 10.66 0.09 9.64
C PHE A 65 11.16 0.03 11.09
N ASP A 66 12.45 0.25 11.29
CA ASP A 66 13.02 0.15 12.63
C ASP A 66 12.43 1.19 13.59
N HIS A 67 12.19 2.41 13.10
CA HIS A 67 11.65 3.46 13.93
C HIS A 67 11.00 4.52 13.04
N ARG A 68 10.38 5.48 13.66
CA ARG A 68 9.60 6.49 12.93
C ARG A 68 10.45 7.30 11.95
N ALA A 69 11.67 7.63 12.33
CA ALA A 69 12.53 8.42 11.44
C ALA A 69 12.84 7.65 10.16
N ALA A 70 13.03 6.32 10.26
CA ALA A 70 13.27 5.51 9.08
C ALA A 70 12.02 5.48 8.19
N LEU A 71 10.84 5.42 8.79
CA LEU A 71 9.60 5.49 8.03
C LEU A 71 9.50 6.82 7.28
N ASP A 72 9.83 7.92 7.93
CA ASP A 72 9.74 9.23 7.31
C ASP A 72 10.66 9.34 6.10
N VAL A 73 11.85 8.77 6.19
CA VAL A 73 12.78 8.73 5.06
C VAL A 73 12.18 7.90 3.93
N GLY A 74 11.59 6.76 4.26
CA GLY A 74 10.97 5.89 3.26
C GLY A 74 9.82 6.58 2.55
N LEU A 75 8.98 7.29 3.30
CA LEU A 75 7.85 8.00 2.71
C LEU A 75 8.29 9.10 1.76
N ALA A 76 9.43 9.72 2.02
CA ALA A 76 9.93 10.78 1.15
C ALA A 76 10.68 10.24 -0.05
N SER A 77 10.90 8.94 -0.13
CA SER A 77 11.73 8.36 -1.17
C SER A 77 10.97 8.21 -2.47
N ASP A 78 11.71 8.10 -3.56
CA ASP A 78 11.11 7.86 -4.87
C ASP A 78 10.50 6.47 -4.95
N ALA A 79 10.94 5.54 -4.11
CA ALA A 79 10.41 4.20 -4.14
C ALA A 79 8.93 4.17 -3.76
N LEU A 80 8.50 5.01 -2.83
CA LEU A 80 7.09 5.07 -2.46
C LEU A 80 6.31 6.11 -3.24
N ARG A 81 6.99 7.12 -3.77
CA ARG A 81 6.30 8.17 -4.49
C ARG A 81 5.61 7.67 -5.75
N PRO A 82 6.25 6.92 -6.62
CA PRO A 82 5.58 6.44 -7.80
C PRO A 82 4.78 5.18 -7.54
N ALA A 83 4.88 4.61 -6.37
CA ALA A 83 4.22 3.35 -6.11
C ALA A 83 2.73 3.49 -5.96
N GLY A 84 2.21 4.66 -5.87
CA GLY A 84 0.79 4.83 -5.77
C GLY A 84 0.35 6.01 -6.51
N PRO A 85 -0.88 6.10 -6.73
CA PRO A 85 -1.39 7.24 -7.34
C PRO A 85 -1.19 8.33 -6.39
N ARG A 86 -0.94 9.38 -6.91
CA ARG A 86 -0.66 10.35 -6.20
C ARG A 86 -1.69 11.06 -5.92
N PRO A 87 -2.33 10.98 -5.10
CA PRO A 87 -3.39 11.75 -4.82
C PRO A 87 -2.96 13.08 -4.68
N ARG A 88 -3.27 13.59 -5.12
CA ARG A 88 -3.02 14.69 -5.02
C ARG A 88 -2.78 15.11 -3.86
N ARG A 89 -2.19 15.55 -3.55
CA ARG A 89 -1.86 15.95 -2.57
C ARG A 89 -2.53 16.96 -2.26
N LEU A 90 -2.99 16.99 -1.46
CA LEU A 90 -3.63 17.94 -1.06
C LEU A 90 -2.89 19.02 -0.90
N PRO A 91 -3.19 20.00 -1.39
CA PRO A 91 -2.51 21.15 -1.21
C PRO A 91 -2.57 21.40 0.18
N PRO A 92 -1.62 21.85 0.67
CA PRO A 92 -1.56 22.15 1.97
C PRO A 92 -2.48 23.17 2.14
N GLY A 93 -3.16 23.04 2.70
CA GLY A 93 -4.05 24.07 2.92
C GLY A 93 -4.74 24.29 1.83
#